data_fe5c1910b80058a08010ed7c6c3992c4
#
_entry.id   fe5c1910b80058a08010ed7c6c3992c4
#
_cell.length_a   1.000
_cell.length_b   1.000
_cell.length_c   1.000
_cell.angle_alpha   90.00
_cell.angle_beta   90.00
_cell.angle_gamma   90.00
#
_symmetry.space_group_name_H-M   'P 1'
#
loop_
_entity.id
_entity.type
_entity.pdbx_description
1 polymer ?
#
loop_
_entity_poly.entity_id
_entity_poly.type
_entity_poly.pdbx_seq_one_letter_code
_entity_poly.pdbx_strand_id
1 'polypeptide(L)'
;MEKYRCAIFGQNTICFQWGFDEEEKKCSRMKLELLQRIMELRQQNVTRFFVACDHGIGLYAAEQINELRKSDPDLMLFCTVPHEGQATKWAPYLRERYFRMLEDCTSIDCISLQPQPDAQLLAYQRIIDLSDMVLTVFDTKALPTDRTEDHALFYAMNQHKPIFNLDPYALTMTRIDELGL
;
A
#
# COMPACT_ATOMS: atom_id res chain seq x y z
N MET A 1 14.86 -21.00 -5.40
CA MET A 1 14.20 -19.97 -6.22
C MET A 1 14.25 -18.65 -5.46
N GLU A 2 14.62 -17.59 -6.12
CA GLU A 2 14.73 -16.26 -5.52
C GLU A 2 13.36 -15.78 -5.07
N LYS A 3 13.28 -15.22 -3.85
CA LYS A 3 12.03 -14.69 -3.27
C LYS A 3 12.05 -13.17 -3.37
N TYR A 4 11.01 -12.58 -3.95
CA TYR A 4 10.93 -11.15 -4.19
C TYR A 4 10.09 -10.43 -3.12
N ARG A 5 10.31 -9.11 -3.03
CA ARG A 5 9.71 -8.19 -2.07
C ARG A 5 8.97 -7.10 -2.81
N CYS A 6 7.74 -6.78 -2.38
CA CYS A 6 6.90 -5.76 -3.00
C CYS A 6 6.35 -4.80 -1.95
N ALA A 7 6.52 -3.50 -2.16
CA ALA A 7 5.82 -2.46 -1.43
C ALA A 7 4.48 -2.16 -2.10
N ILE A 8 3.45 -1.92 -1.30
CA ILE A 8 2.11 -1.56 -1.81
C ILE A 8 1.64 -0.27 -1.16
N PHE A 9 1.29 0.71 -1.97
CA PHE A 9 0.62 1.94 -1.53
C PHE A 9 -0.18 2.55 -2.68
N GLY A 10 -0.93 3.60 -2.41
CA GLY A 10 -1.72 4.27 -3.42
C GLY A 10 -1.97 5.73 -3.06
N GLN A 11 -2.75 6.41 -3.89
CA GLN A 11 -3.13 7.79 -3.63
C GLN A 11 -3.91 7.91 -2.32
N ASN A 12 -3.91 9.11 -1.74
CA ASN A 12 -4.65 9.37 -0.50
C ASN A 12 -6.13 9.00 -0.67
N THR A 13 -6.72 8.43 0.37
CA THR A 13 -8.11 7.97 0.37
C THR A 13 -9.10 9.03 -0.10
N ILE A 14 -8.90 10.29 0.29
CA ILE A 14 -9.79 11.38 -0.11
C ILE A 14 -9.70 11.75 -1.60
N CYS A 15 -8.66 11.30 -2.30
CA CYS A 15 -8.47 11.53 -3.72
C CYS A 15 -9.22 10.52 -4.60
N PHE A 16 -9.75 9.44 -4.02
CA PHE A 16 -10.63 8.52 -4.75
C PHE A 16 -12.05 9.08 -4.86
N GLN A 17 -12.76 8.76 -5.94
CA GLN A 17 -14.15 9.19 -6.16
C GLN A 17 -15.09 8.68 -5.07
N TRP A 18 -14.78 7.55 -4.44
CA TRP A 18 -15.56 6.97 -3.32
C TRP A 18 -15.10 7.47 -1.94
N GLY A 19 -13.95 8.10 -1.83
CA GLY A 19 -13.43 8.55 -0.53
C GLY A 19 -13.34 7.40 0.47
N PHE A 20 -14.08 7.51 1.58
CA PHE A 20 -14.18 6.47 2.61
C PHE A 20 -15.37 5.52 2.45
N ASP A 21 -16.20 5.70 1.40
CA ASP A 21 -17.31 4.79 1.12
C ASP A 21 -16.83 3.54 0.39
N GLU A 22 -16.43 2.54 1.15
CA GLU A 22 -15.91 1.28 0.62
C GLU A 22 -17.02 0.37 0.03
N GLU A 23 -18.30 0.67 0.26
CA GLU A 23 -19.43 -0.04 -0.34
C GLU A 23 -19.74 0.43 -1.77
N GLU A 24 -19.18 1.57 -2.18
CA GLU A 24 -19.31 2.06 -3.55
C GLU A 24 -18.70 1.04 -4.53
N LYS A 25 -19.43 0.77 -5.62
CA LYS A 25 -19.05 -0.29 -6.58
C LYS A 25 -17.66 -0.15 -7.16
N LYS A 26 -17.20 1.09 -7.40
CA LYS A 26 -15.85 1.33 -7.92
C LYS A 26 -14.78 0.93 -6.93
N CYS A 27 -15.00 1.19 -5.63
CA CYS A 27 -14.11 0.73 -4.58
C CYS A 27 -14.05 -0.79 -4.51
N SER A 28 -15.20 -1.45 -4.49
CA SER A 28 -15.27 -2.91 -4.45
C SER A 28 -14.57 -3.56 -5.64
N ARG A 29 -14.73 -3.01 -6.84
CA ARG A 29 -14.06 -3.49 -8.05
C ARG A 29 -12.55 -3.29 -7.99
N MET A 30 -12.12 -2.11 -7.55
CA MET A 30 -10.69 -1.82 -7.36
C MET A 30 -10.07 -2.77 -6.33
N LYS A 31 -10.72 -3.01 -5.20
CA LYS A 31 -10.24 -3.96 -4.19
C LYS A 31 -10.11 -5.38 -4.74
N LEU A 32 -11.07 -5.83 -5.53
CA LEU A 32 -11.02 -7.15 -6.16
C LEU A 32 -9.85 -7.25 -7.13
N GLU A 33 -9.64 -6.23 -7.94
CA GLU A 33 -8.50 -6.17 -8.87
C GLU A 33 -7.15 -6.12 -8.13
N LEU A 34 -7.07 -5.34 -7.04
CA LEU A 34 -5.89 -5.30 -6.20
C LEU A 34 -5.55 -6.68 -5.64
N LEU A 35 -6.55 -7.41 -5.14
CA LEU A 35 -6.36 -8.78 -4.67
C LEU A 35 -5.83 -9.68 -5.76
N GLN A 36 -6.38 -9.60 -6.96
CA GLN A 36 -5.92 -10.38 -8.10
C GLN A 36 -4.45 -10.09 -8.43
N ARG A 37 -4.04 -8.82 -8.43
CA ARG A 37 -2.64 -8.44 -8.67
C ARG A 37 -1.70 -8.95 -7.58
N ILE A 38 -2.12 -8.92 -6.33
CA ILE A 38 -1.36 -9.51 -5.22
C ILE A 38 -1.17 -11.03 -5.45
N MET A 39 -2.22 -11.73 -5.84
CA MET A 39 -2.15 -13.17 -6.12
C MET A 39 -1.23 -13.48 -7.32
N GLU A 40 -1.29 -12.69 -8.38
CA GLU A 40 -0.38 -12.82 -9.54
C GLU A 40 1.09 -12.61 -9.14
N LEU A 41 1.36 -11.58 -8.33
CA LEU A 41 2.71 -11.35 -7.79
C LEU A 41 3.17 -12.54 -6.94
N ARG A 42 2.28 -13.10 -6.14
CA ARG A 42 2.60 -14.31 -5.37
C ARG A 42 2.96 -15.49 -6.26
N GLN A 43 2.28 -15.69 -7.38
CA GLN A 43 2.62 -16.72 -8.37
C GLN A 43 3.98 -16.48 -9.03
N GLN A 44 4.42 -15.21 -9.10
CA GLN A 44 5.75 -14.81 -9.57
C GLN A 44 6.81 -14.84 -8.45
N ASN A 45 6.52 -15.53 -7.35
CA ASN A 45 7.40 -15.72 -6.20
C ASN A 45 7.67 -14.46 -5.37
N VAL A 46 6.77 -13.48 -5.40
CA VAL A 46 6.74 -12.42 -4.39
C VAL A 46 6.15 -13.00 -3.11
N THR A 47 6.95 -13.06 -2.06
CA THR A 47 6.56 -13.67 -0.78
C THR A 47 6.52 -12.69 0.37
N ARG A 48 7.09 -11.50 0.18
CA ARG A 48 7.17 -10.47 1.23
C ARG A 48 6.54 -9.18 0.73
N PHE A 49 5.48 -8.77 1.40
CA PHE A 49 4.76 -7.53 1.12
C PHE A 49 4.95 -6.53 2.26
N PHE A 50 5.07 -5.26 1.88
CA PHE A 50 5.33 -4.15 2.79
C PHE A 50 4.26 -3.07 2.62
N VAL A 51 3.67 -2.60 3.71
CA VAL A 51 2.70 -1.51 3.74
C VAL A 51 3.09 -0.46 4.78
N ALA A 52 2.76 0.80 4.52
CA ALA A 52 3.05 1.94 5.40
C ALA A 52 1.88 2.31 6.32
N CYS A 53 0.95 1.41 6.53
CA CYS A 53 -0.14 1.49 7.51
C CYS A 53 -1.04 2.73 7.38
N ASP A 54 -1.28 3.21 6.16
CA ASP A 54 -2.30 4.22 5.90
C ASP A 54 -3.73 3.64 6.00
N HIS A 55 -4.74 4.51 5.95
CA HIS A 55 -6.15 4.10 6.02
C HIS A 55 -6.79 3.81 4.64
N GLY A 56 -6.00 3.73 3.60
CA GLY A 56 -6.44 3.49 2.22
C GLY A 56 -5.89 2.19 1.65
N ILE A 57 -5.17 2.31 0.55
CA ILE A 57 -4.64 1.16 -0.21
C ILE A 57 -3.76 0.25 0.66
N GLY A 58 -2.94 0.81 1.54
CA GLY A 58 -2.12 0.03 2.46
C GLY A 58 -2.96 -0.86 3.38
N LEU A 59 -4.03 -0.32 3.95
CA LEU A 59 -4.96 -1.09 4.78
C LEU A 59 -5.68 -2.18 3.98
N TYR A 60 -6.19 -1.86 2.79
CA TYR A 60 -6.88 -2.83 1.94
C TYR A 60 -5.97 -3.99 1.54
N ALA A 61 -4.76 -3.67 1.07
CA ALA A 61 -3.77 -4.67 0.71
C ALA A 61 -3.38 -5.55 1.91
N ALA A 62 -3.15 -4.94 3.06
CA ALA A 62 -2.77 -5.65 4.28
C ALA A 62 -3.86 -6.63 4.74
N GLU A 63 -5.11 -6.22 4.73
CA GLU A 63 -6.24 -7.11 5.05
C GLU A 63 -6.32 -8.30 4.09
N GLN A 64 -6.15 -8.05 2.80
CA GLN A 64 -6.15 -9.11 1.78
C GLN A 64 -4.98 -10.07 1.95
N ILE A 65 -3.78 -9.57 2.20
CA ILE A 65 -2.59 -10.38 2.41
C ILE A 65 -2.72 -11.21 3.69
N ASN A 66 -3.19 -10.62 4.79
CA ASN A 66 -3.43 -11.35 6.03
C ASN A 66 -4.44 -12.48 5.85
N GLU A 67 -5.46 -12.29 5.03
CA GLU A 67 -6.41 -13.36 4.70
C GLU A 67 -5.75 -14.47 3.87
N LEU A 68 -4.97 -14.13 2.86
CA LEU A 68 -4.23 -15.12 2.05
C LEU A 68 -3.23 -15.92 2.90
N ARG A 69 -2.61 -15.30 3.89
CA ARG A 69 -1.64 -15.94 4.78
C ARG A 69 -2.22 -17.09 5.61
N LYS A 70 -3.52 -17.11 5.82
CA LYS A 70 -4.19 -18.23 6.53
C LYS A 70 -4.03 -19.56 5.79
N SER A 71 -3.90 -19.52 4.47
CA SER A 71 -3.72 -20.70 3.63
C SER A 71 -2.33 -20.79 2.97
N ASP A 72 -1.51 -19.76 3.07
CA ASP A 72 -0.17 -19.70 2.49
C ASP A 72 0.86 -19.26 3.55
N PRO A 73 1.49 -20.21 4.25
CA PRO A 73 2.42 -19.90 5.34
C PRO A 73 3.75 -19.27 4.89
N ASP A 74 4.07 -19.33 3.59
CA ASP A 74 5.27 -18.69 3.04
C ASP A 74 5.09 -17.19 2.79
N LEU A 75 3.84 -16.72 2.80
CA LEU A 75 3.50 -15.33 2.58
C LEU A 75 3.71 -14.50 3.85
N MET A 76 4.38 -13.36 3.72
CA MET A 76 4.70 -12.47 4.83
C MET A 76 4.21 -11.05 4.58
N LEU A 77 3.67 -10.43 5.62
CA LEU A 77 3.27 -9.02 5.63
C LEU A 77 4.08 -8.24 6.66
N PHE A 78 4.73 -7.19 6.22
CA PHE A 78 5.50 -6.26 7.06
C PHE A 78 4.80 -4.91 7.10
N CYS A 79 4.49 -4.43 8.29
CA CYS A 79 3.80 -3.17 8.52
C CYS A 79 4.79 -2.14 9.07
N THR A 80 4.94 -1.00 8.39
CA THR A 80 5.72 0.13 8.86
C THR A 80 4.79 1.23 9.34
N VAL A 81 4.79 1.48 10.64
CA VAL A 81 3.95 2.48 11.30
C VAL A 81 4.70 3.80 11.36
N PRO A 82 4.10 4.92 10.93
CA PRO A 82 4.74 6.24 11.02
C PRO A 82 5.08 6.64 12.45
N HIS A 83 4.12 6.49 13.36
CA HIS A 83 4.30 6.70 14.80
C HIS A 83 3.23 5.93 15.60
N GLU A 84 3.48 5.68 16.87
CA GLU A 84 2.60 4.82 17.70
C GLU A 84 1.15 5.33 17.79
N GLY A 85 0.95 6.64 17.81
CA GLY A 85 -0.38 7.25 17.93
C GLY A 85 -1.11 7.50 16.61
N GLN A 86 -0.66 6.94 15.50
CA GLN A 86 -1.19 7.24 14.16
C GLN A 86 -2.72 7.14 14.07
N ALA A 87 -3.29 6.06 14.57
CA ALA A 87 -4.72 5.78 14.44
C ALA A 87 -5.60 6.43 15.52
N THR A 88 -5.02 7.20 16.44
CA THR A 88 -5.74 7.74 17.61
C THR A 88 -6.96 8.58 17.22
N LYS A 89 -6.87 9.34 16.13
CA LYS A 89 -7.94 10.22 15.64
C LYS A 89 -8.77 9.62 14.51
N TRP A 90 -8.51 8.37 14.14
CA TRP A 90 -9.29 7.71 13.10
C TRP A 90 -10.68 7.32 13.61
N ALA A 91 -11.65 7.21 12.69
CA ALA A 91 -12.97 6.70 13.01
C ALA A 91 -12.86 5.31 13.67
N PRO A 92 -13.72 4.96 14.64
CA PRO A 92 -13.59 3.72 15.41
C PRO A 92 -13.47 2.47 14.57
N TYR A 93 -14.24 2.35 13.48
CA TYR A 93 -14.21 1.18 12.59
C TYR A 93 -12.87 1.05 11.85
N LEU A 94 -12.25 2.16 11.44
CA LEU A 94 -10.93 2.15 10.81
C LEU A 94 -9.83 1.83 11.82
N ARG A 95 -9.95 2.36 13.02
CA ARG A 95 -9.00 2.10 14.11
C ARG A 95 -9.01 0.62 14.51
N GLU A 96 -10.17 0.00 14.59
CA GLU A 96 -10.29 -1.43 14.87
C GLU A 96 -9.60 -2.28 13.79
N ARG A 97 -9.82 -1.95 12.51
CA ARG A 97 -9.17 -2.63 11.37
C ARG A 97 -7.66 -2.44 11.38
N TYR A 98 -7.21 -1.24 11.71
CA TYR A 98 -5.78 -0.92 11.85
C TYR A 98 -5.10 -1.80 12.90
N PHE A 99 -5.67 -1.93 14.09
CA PHE A 99 -5.09 -2.78 15.13
C PHE A 99 -5.15 -4.26 14.76
N ARG A 100 -6.22 -4.73 14.14
CA ARG A 100 -6.31 -6.10 13.64
C ARG A 100 -5.24 -6.38 12.57
N MET A 101 -5.03 -5.45 11.66
CA MET A 101 -3.95 -5.54 10.67
C MET A 101 -2.59 -5.73 11.34
N LEU A 102 -2.29 -4.96 12.38
CA LEU A 102 -1.02 -5.07 13.11
C LEU A 102 -0.91 -6.36 13.92
N GLU A 103 -2.00 -6.84 14.52
CA GLU A 103 -2.00 -8.11 15.24
C GLU A 103 -1.73 -9.30 14.32
N ASP A 104 -2.28 -9.27 13.10
CA ASP A 104 -2.21 -10.38 12.15
C ASP A 104 -0.96 -10.35 11.27
N CYS A 105 -0.22 -9.24 11.19
CA CYS A 105 0.96 -9.15 10.33
C CYS A 105 2.15 -9.97 10.82
N THR A 106 3.14 -10.15 9.96
CA THR A 106 4.37 -10.89 10.30
C THR A 106 5.26 -10.10 11.25
N SER A 107 5.42 -8.79 11.00
CA SER A 107 6.30 -7.91 11.78
C SER A 107 5.89 -6.45 11.63
N ILE A 108 6.14 -5.68 12.68
CA ILE A 108 5.89 -4.25 12.75
C ILE A 108 7.21 -3.51 12.89
N ASP A 109 7.40 -2.48 12.07
CA ASP A 109 8.46 -1.48 12.21
C ASP A 109 7.81 -0.12 12.51
N CYS A 110 8.44 0.71 13.33
CA CYS A 110 7.93 2.03 13.69
C CYS A 110 9.00 3.08 13.39
N ILE A 111 8.62 4.12 12.62
CA ILE A 111 9.55 5.20 12.25
C ILE A 111 9.90 6.07 13.45
N SER A 112 8.87 6.44 14.23
CA SER A 112 9.05 7.30 15.39
C SER A 112 8.06 6.95 16.50
N LEU A 113 8.49 7.09 17.76
CA LEU A 113 7.58 6.92 18.90
C LEU A 113 6.59 8.08 19.02
N GLN A 114 6.99 9.28 18.60
CA GLN A 114 6.20 10.50 18.67
C GLN A 114 5.79 10.98 17.27
N PRO A 115 4.66 11.69 17.15
CA PRO A 115 4.27 12.31 15.89
C PRO A 115 5.37 13.24 15.36
N GLN A 116 5.69 13.09 14.08
CA GLN A 116 6.61 13.96 13.35
C GLN A 116 6.01 14.30 11.98
N PRO A 117 6.24 15.53 11.45
CA PRO A 117 5.64 15.96 10.18
C PRO A 117 5.91 15.00 9.01
N ASP A 118 7.12 14.44 8.94
CA ASP A 118 7.56 13.61 7.82
C ASP A 118 7.43 12.10 8.07
N ALA A 119 6.88 11.68 9.20
CA ALA A 119 6.86 10.28 9.60
C ALA A 119 6.13 9.39 8.58
N GLN A 120 5.02 9.85 8.01
CA GLN A 120 4.29 9.08 6.99
C GLN A 120 5.12 8.95 5.70
N LEU A 121 5.76 10.01 5.24
CA LEU A 121 6.65 9.93 4.07
C LEU A 121 7.82 8.99 4.33
N LEU A 122 8.43 9.08 5.50
CA LEU A 122 9.52 8.18 5.89
C LEU A 122 9.08 6.71 5.93
N ALA A 123 7.85 6.45 6.35
CA ALA A 123 7.28 5.10 6.32
C ALA A 123 7.14 4.58 4.88
N TYR A 124 6.65 5.39 3.96
CA TYR A 124 6.61 5.05 2.53
C TYR A 124 8.01 4.81 1.96
N GLN A 125 8.95 5.70 2.22
CA GLN A 125 10.33 5.54 1.76
C GLN A 125 10.95 4.25 2.30
N ARG A 126 10.70 3.91 3.57
CA ARG A 126 11.20 2.69 4.19
C ARG A 126 10.70 1.44 3.47
N ILE A 127 9.40 1.35 3.18
CA ILE A 127 8.87 0.17 2.49
C ILE A 127 9.35 0.07 1.05
N ILE A 128 9.54 1.20 0.37
CA ILE A 128 10.10 1.25 -0.98
C ILE A 128 11.55 0.75 -0.97
N ASP A 129 12.37 1.24 -0.05
CA ASP A 129 13.78 0.85 0.05
C ASP A 129 13.96 -0.64 0.34
N LEU A 130 13.06 -1.23 1.14
CA LEU A 130 13.09 -2.65 1.48
C LEU A 130 12.61 -3.57 0.36
N SER A 131 12.06 -3.02 -0.71
CA SER A 131 11.38 -3.78 -1.77
C SER A 131 12.16 -3.82 -3.07
N ASP A 132 11.92 -4.85 -3.85
CA ASP A 132 12.50 -5.03 -5.18
C ASP A 132 11.64 -4.38 -6.26
N MET A 133 10.34 -4.26 -5.99
CA MET A 133 9.33 -3.66 -6.86
C MET A 133 8.22 -3.00 -6.04
N VAL A 134 7.40 -2.20 -6.70
CA VAL A 134 6.30 -1.47 -6.09
C VAL A 134 5.00 -1.71 -6.86
N LEU A 135 3.93 -2.02 -6.15
CA LEU A 135 2.56 -2.03 -6.67
C LEU A 135 1.83 -0.80 -6.15
N THR A 136 1.33 0.02 -7.04
CA THR A 136 0.64 1.26 -6.67
C THR A 136 -0.78 1.32 -7.22
N VAL A 137 -1.62 2.16 -6.60
CA VAL A 137 -2.96 2.48 -7.08
C VAL A 137 -3.11 4.00 -7.15
N PHE A 138 -2.89 4.56 -8.34
CA PHE A 138 -3.00 5.98 -8.62
C PHE A 138 -3.80 6.24 -9.89
N ASP A 139 -4.63 7.27 -9.86
CA ASP A 139 -5.10 7.94 -11.07
C ASP A 139 -3.98 8.87 -11.56
N THR A 140 -3.19 8.41 -12.50
CA THR A 140 -2.02 9.16 -13.00
C THR A 140 -2.40 10.45 -13.73
N LYS A 141 -3.65 10.58 -14.20
CA LYS A 141 -4.15 11.78 -14.84
C LYS A 141 -4.43 12.93 -13.85
N ALA A 142 -4.63 12.58 -12.58
CA ALA A 142 -4.89 13.54 -11.51
C ALA A 142 -3.62 14.02 -10.79
N LEU A 143 -2.46 13.48 -11.14
CA LEU A 143 -1.17 13.88 -10.52
C LEU A 143 -0.67 15.24 -11.04
N PRO A 144 -0.02 16.04 -10.18
CA PRO A 144 0.16 15.87 -8.74
C PRO A 144 -1.07 16.29 -7.92
N THR A 145 -1.28 15.68 -6.76
CA THR A 145 -2.35 16.04 -5.81
C THR A 145 -1.83 16.81 -4.60
N ASP A 146 -0.54 17.07 -4.53
CA ASP A 146 0.19 17.69 -3.42
C ASP A 146 0.03 16.94 -2.08
N ARG A 147 -0.13 15.62 -2.15
CA ARG A 147 -0.23 14.73 -1.00
C ARG A 147 1.07 13.97 -0.77
N THR A 148 1.22 13.48 0.46
CA THR A 148 2.39 12.68 0.87
C THR A 148 2.61 11.46 -0.04
N GLU A 149 1.52 10.84 -0.49
CA GLU A 149 1.55 9.66 -1.37
C GLU A 149 2.16 9.96 -2.74
N ASP A 150 1.96 11.17 -3.28
CA ASP A 150 2.61 11.61 -4.52
C ASP A 150 4.12 11.68 -4.36
N HIS A 151 4.59 12.23 -3.23
CA HIS A 151 6.01 12.29 -2.92
C HIS A 151 6.62 10.89 -2.78
N ALA A 152 5.87 9.95 -2.21
CA ALA A 152 6.28 8.54 -2.14
C ALA A 152 6.42 7.93 -3.54
N LEU A 153 5.47 8.19 -4.43
CA LEU A 153 5.54 7.71 -5.81
C LEU A 153 6.77 8.25 -6.54
N PHE A 154 7.01 9.56 -6.44
CA PHE A 154 8.18 10.18 -7.06
C PHE A 154 9.49 9.68 -6.44
N TYR A 155 9.50 9.41 -5.14
CA TYR A 155 10.64 8.77 -4.49
C TYR A 155 10.93 7.38 -5.11
N ALA A 156 9.91 6.55 -5.28
CA ALA A 156 10.09 5.23 -5.89
C ALA A 156 10.63 5.33 -7.33
N MET A 157 10.14 6.29 -8.12
CA MET A 157 10.65 6.56 -9.46
C MET A 157 12.12 6.95 -9.43
N ASN A 158 12.52 7.83 -8.50
CA ASN A 158 13.91 8.26 -8.33
C ASN A 158 14.84 7.13 -7.87
N GLN A 159 14.31 6.13 -7.17
CA GLN A 159 15.06 4.92 -6.79
C GLN A 159 15.14 3.90 -7.92
N HIS A 160 14.60 4.21 -9.09
CA HIS A 160 14.55 3.31 -10.26
C HIS A 160 13.91 1.95 -9.96
N LYS A 161 12.96 1.91 -9.03
CA LYS A 161 12.20 0.69 -8.74
C LYS A 161 11.22 0.40 -9.88
N PRO A 162 11.04 -0.86 -10.28
CA PRO A 162 9.91 -1.24 -11.14
C PRO A 162 8.60 -0.91 -10.44
N ILE A 163 7.78 -0.06 -11.05
CA ILE A 163 6.50 0.38 -10.48
C ILE A 163 5.38 -0.10 -11.38
N PHE A 164 4.52 -0.94 -10.83
CA PHE A 164 3.31 -1.42 -11.48
C PHE A 164 2.12 -0.66 -10.90
N ASN A 165 1.49 0.18 -11.70
CA ASN A 165 0.36 0.99 -11.26
C ASN A 165 -0.96 0.42 -11.75
N LEU A 166 -1.87 0.20 -10.82
CA LEU A 166 -3.27 -0.11 -11.09
C LEU A 166 -4.06 1.20 -11.19
N ASP A 167 -4.66 1.46 -12.35
CA ASP A 167 -5.63 2.55 -12.49
C ASP A 167 -6.88 2.20 -11.67
N PRO A 168 -7.31 3.05 -10.72
CA PRO A 168 -8.41 2.72 -9.82
C PRO A 168 -9.78 2.65 -10.50
N TYR A 169 -9.92 3.20 -11.70
CA TYR A 169 -11.20 3.30 -12.42
C TYR A 169 -11.22 2.41 -13.66
N ALA A 170 -10.19 2.47 -14.49
CA ALA A 170 -10.06 1.61 -15.67
C ALA A 170 -9.66 0.18 -15.32
N LEU A 171 -9.10 -0.04 -14.12
CA LEU A 171 -8.62 -1.34 -13.63
C LEU A 171 -7.53 -1.97 -14.51
N THR A 172 -6.75 -1.14 -15.17
CA THR A 172 -5.62 -1.54 -16.02
C THR A 172 -4.29 -1.35 -15.30
N MET A 173 -3.33 -2.22 -15.60
CA MET A 173 -1.97 -2.12 -15.07
C MET A 173 -1.05 -1.45 -16.09
N THR A 174 -0.23 -0.52 -15.62
CA THR A 174 0.82 0.12 -16.42
C THR A 174 2.12 0.19 -15.63
N ARG A 175 3.26 0.22 -16.33
CA ARG A 175 4.55 0.52 -15.71
C ARG A 175 4.80 2.02 -15.77
N ILE A 176 4.90 2.67 -14.60
CA ILE A 176 5.11 4.12 -14.52
C ILE A 176 6.54 4.51 -14.93
N ASP A 177 7.51 3.68 -14.62
CA ASP A 177 8.93 3.89 -14.97
C ASP A 177 9.18 3.94 -16.49
N GLU A 178 8.26 3.41 -17.29
CA GLU A 178 8.31 3.44 -18.76
C GLU A 178 7.55 4.62 -19.38
N LEU A 179 6.72 5.31 -18.62
CA LEU A 179 5.83 6.36 -19.11
C LEU A 179 6.51 7.74 -19.27
N GLY A 180 7.75 7.91 -18.83
CA GLY A 180 8.50 9.17 -18.99
C GLY A 180 7.78 10.38 -18.40
N LEU A 181 7.25 10.27 -17.19
CA LEU A 181 6.65 11.39 -16.45
C LEU A 181 7.69 12.40 -16.01
#